data_dc61541e5b66f529c773f2b2a3039f45
#
_entry.id   dc61541e5b66f529c773f2b2a3039f45
#
_cell.length_a   1.000
_cell.length_b   1.000
_cell.length_c   1.000
_cell.angle_alpha   90.00
_cell.angle_beta   90.00
_cell.angle_gamma   90.00
#
_symmetry.space_group_name_H-M   'P 1'
#
loop_
_entity.id
_entity.type
_entity.pdbx_description
1 polymer ?
#
loop_
_entity_poly.entity_id
_entity_poly.type
_entity_poly.pdbx_seq_one_letter_code
_entity_poly.pdbx_strand_id
1 'polypeptide(L)'
;TEFGKGASRRARVAGDIPAVIYGSALDQPRHILLNSIAFHGVVRNHGVNAVMDMDIEGDPQLTMIKALDQNPLTLNIDHVDLLAIRRDEKVEVEIPVISEGELAPGETLLMQDADTILVLAPVLEIPEEIVVSVEGAELGHQVTAADIQLPSGLELADDPELLVFNVVVAEEEGEPEEDADAEGAEVPATEVGATAEGADEE
;
A
#
# COMPACT_ATOMS: atom_id res chain seq x y z
N THR A 1 4.91 -29.21 -8.92
CA THR A 1 4.49 -27.79 -8.76
C THR A 1 5.09 -27.00 -9.92
N GLU A 2 4.26 -26.34 -10.71
CA GLU A 2 4.71 -25.50 -11.83
C GLU A 2 5.10 -24.14 -11.28
N PHE A 3 6.26 -23.62 -11.69
CA PHE A 3 6.76 -22.31 -11.30
C PHE A 3 6.75 -21.32 -12.46
N GLY A 4 6.78 -20.02 -12.14
CA GLY A 4 6.96 -18.92 -13.07
C GLY A 4 5.66 -18.23 -13.49
N LYS A 5 5.79 -17.15 -14.28
CA LYS A 5 4.73 -16.21 -14.67
C LYS A 5 3.45 -16.88 -15.21
N GLY A 6 3.62 -17.95 -15.98
CA GLY A 6 2.47 -18.68 -16.56
C GLY A 6 1.67 -19.44 -15.51
N ALA A 7 2.34 -20.07 -14.54
CA ALA A 7 1.70 -20.81 -13.45
C ALA A 7 0.94 -19.86 -12.51
N SER A 8 1.54 -18.76 -12.08
CA SER A 8 0.90 -17.74 -11.23
C SER A 8 -0.34 -17.15 -11.90
N ARG A 9 -0.27 -16.87 -13.22
CA ARG A 9 -1.45 -16.40 -13.97
C ARG A 9 -2.58 -17.43 -14.01
N ARG A 10 -2.26 -18.73 -14.21
CA ARG A 10 -3.29 -19.80 -14.21
C ARG A 10 -3.92 -19.94 -12.83
N ALA A 11 -3.13 -19.88 -11.75
CA ALA A 11 -3.61 -19.92 -10.38
C ALA A 11 -4.62 -18.80 -10.11
N ARG A 12 -4.27 -17.55 -10.43
CA ARG A 12 -5.17 -16.40 -10.27
C ARG A 12 -6.47 -16.54 -11.06
N VAL A 13 -6.42 -17.06 -12.28
CA VAL A 13 -7.63 -17.33 -13.09
C VAL A 13 -8.49 -18.44 -12.46
N ALA A 14 -7.87 -19.41 -11.78
CA ALA A 14 -8.57 -20.48 -11.07
C ALA A 14 -9.18 -20.01 -9.72
N GLY A 15 -8.86 -18.80 -9.25
CA GLY A 15 -9.33 -18.26 -7.97
C GLY A 15 -8.39 -18.54 -6.82
N ASP A 16 -7.13 -18.86 -7.12
CA ASP A 16 -6.09 -19.08 -6.12
C ASP A 16 -5.07 -17.93 -6.15
N ILE A 17 -4.51 -17.61 -4.99
CA ILE A 17 -3.46 -16.61 -4.83
C ILE A 17 -2.13 -17.33 -4.72
N PRO A 18 -1.16 -17.04 -5.61
CA PRO A 18 0.20 -17.53 -5.44
C PRO A 18 0.86 -16.86 -4.24
N ALA A 19 1.47 -17.65 -3.37
CA ALA A 19 2.15 -17.17 -2.18
C ALA A 19 3.50 -17.86 -1.98
N VAL A 20 4.38 -17.19 -1.25
CA VAL A 20 5.68 -17.71 -0.85
C VAL A 20 5.77 -17.68 0.67
N ILE A 21 6.19 -18.80 1.26
CA ILE A 21 6.49 -18.88 2.69
C ILE A 21 7.99 -19.01 2.86
N TYR A 22 8.57 -18.14 3.67
CA TYR A 22 9.98 -18.16 4.03
C TYR A 22 10.16 -17.74 5.50
N GLY A 23 11.34 -17.88 6.07
CA GLY A 23 11.63 -17.42 7.42
C GLY A 23 12.49 -18.38 8.21
N SER A 24 12.78 -18.01 9.47
CA SER A 24 13.68 -18.74 10.37
C SER A 24 13.19 -20.13 10.78
N ALA A 25 11.89 -20.38 10.63
CA ALA A 25 11.26 -21.66 10.95
C ALA A 25 11.34 -22.68 9.81
N LEU A 26 11.78 -22.27 8.61
CA LEU A 26 11.88 -23.11 7.41
C LEU A 26 13.30 -23.15 6.89
N ASP A 27 13.75 -24.34 6.44
CA ASP A 27 15.06 -24.52 5.81
C ASP A 27 15.14 -23.91 4.41
N GLN A 28 14.01 -23.87 3.70
CA GLN A 28 13.91 -23.35 2.33
C GLN A 28 12.57 -22.70 2.09
N PRO A 29 12.50 -21.63 1.25
CA PRO A 29 11.23 -21.03 0.83
C PRO A 29 10.32 -22.06 0.15
N ARG A 30 9.04 -22.03 0.49
CA ARG A 30 8.00 -22.88 -0.12
C ARG A 30 7.03 -22.02 -0.91
N HIS A 31 6.73 -22.43 -2.14
CA HIS A 31 5.70 -21.79 -2.95
C HIS A 31 4.39 -22.55 -2.79
N ILE A 32 3.34 -21.83 -2.44
CA ILE A 32 2.02 -22.40 -2.19
C ILE A 32 0.95 -21.65 -2.98
N LEU A 33 -0.24 -22.22 -3.01
CA LEU A 33 -1.44 -21.59 -3.54
C LEU A 33 -2.45 -21.48 -2.39
N LEU A 34 -2.99 -20.28 -2.21
CA LEU A 34 -4.00 -19.97 -1.22
C LEU A 34 -5.36 -19.81 -1.90
N ASN A 35 -6.40 -20.32 -1.25
CA ASN A 35 -7.76 -20.05 -1.72
C ASN A 35 -8.09 -18.56 -1.52
N SER A 36 -8.42 -17.86 -2.60
CA SER A 36 -8.64 -16.40 -2.58
C SER A 36 -9.77 -16.00 -1.62
N ILE A 37 -10.89 -16.71 -1.62
CA ILE A 37 -12.06 -16.37 -0.79
C ILE A 37 -11.72 -16.49 0.71
N ALA A 38 -11.08 -17.60 1.08
CA ALA A 38 -10.69 -17.85 2.47
C ALA A 38 -9.65 -16.82 2.94
N PHE A 39 -8.66 -16.52 2.10
CA PHE A 39 -7.58 -15.59 2.44
C PHE A 39 -8.08 -14.13 2.55
N HIS A 40 -8.95 -13.68 1.65
CA HIS A 40 -9.62 -12.39 1.79
C HIS A 40 -10.42 -12.26 3.11
N GLY A 41 -11.01 -13.37 3.57
CA GLY A 41 -11.67 -13.42 4.87
C GLY A 41 -10.69 -13.18 6.04
N VAL A 42 -9.51 -13.75 5.97
CA VAL A 42 -8.45 -13.55 6.99
C VAL A 42 -7.99 -12.09 7.03
N VAL A 43 -7.64 -11.53 5.86
CA VAL A 43 -7.16 -10.14 5.76
C VAL A 43 -8.23 -9.15 6.26
N ARG A 44 -9.51 -9.39 5.94
CA ARG A 44 -10.61 -8.53 6.39
C ARG A 44 -10.82 -8.55 7.90
N ASN A 45 -10.65 -9.70 8.54
CA ASN A 45 -10.96 -9.89 9.96
C ASN A 45 -9.77 -9.62 10.88
N HIS A 46 -8.54 -9.76 10.39
CA HIS A 46 -7.31 -9.71 11.20
C HIS A 46 -6.26 -8.75 10.65
N GLY A 47 -6.61 -7.98 9.61
CA GLY A 47 -5.70 -6.99 9.02
C GLY A 47 -4.59 -7.59 8.14
N VAL A 48 -3.69 -6.69 7.71
CA VAL A 48 -2.62 -7.00 6.75
C VAL A 48 -1.44 -7.75 7.38
N ASN A 49 -1.31 -7.73 8.71
CA ASN A 49 -0.25 -8.39 9.48
C ASN A 49 -0.76 -9.64 10.21
N ALA A 50 -1.84 -10.24 9.71
CA ALA A 50 -2.49 -11.38 10.35
C ALA A 50 -1.53 -12.54 10.59
N VAL A 51 -1.55 -13.07 11.83
CA VAL A 51 -0.85 -14.30 12.23
C VAL A 51 -1.82 -15.46 12.13
N MET A 52 -1.41 -16.54 11.47
CA MET A 52 -2.26 -17.70 11.22
C MET A 52 -1.50 -19.02 11.31
N ASP A 53 -2.18 -20.05 11.79
CA ASP A 53 -1.69 -21.43 11.71
C ASP A 53 -2.09 -22.00 10.34
N MET A 54 -1.10 -22.37 9.54
CA MET A 54 -1.31 -22.97 8.22
C MET A 54 -0.90 -24.42 8.23
N ASP A 55 -1.76 -25.29 7.71
CA ASP A 55 -1.42 -26.69 7.43
C ASP A 55 -0.84 -26.79 6.01
N ILE A 56 0.43 -27.10 5.91
CA ILE A 56 1.14 -27.23 4.64
C ILE A 56 1.50 -28.70 4.45
N GLU A 57 0.70 -29.43 3.66
CA GLU A 57 0.91 -30.85 3.36
C GLU A 57 0.92 -31.73 4.63
N GLY A 58 0.18 -31.35 5.69
CA GLY A 58 0.11 -32.07 6.95
C GLY A 58 1.10 -31.58 8.01
N ASP A 59 1.86 -30.53 7.74
CA ASP A 59 2.80 -29.91 8.66
C ASP A 59 2.23 -28.56 9.12
N PRO A 60 1.81 -28.40 10.38
CA PRO A 60 1.28 -27.15 10.89
C PRO A 60 2.41 -26.13 11.08
N GLN A 61 2.31 -25.01 10.40
CA GLN A 61 3.28 -23.92 10.44
C GLN A 61 2.61 -22.62 10.87
N LEU A 62 3.15 -21.98 11.91
CA LEU A 62 2.76 -20.62 12.27
C LEU A 62 3.36 -19.63 11.26
N THR A 63 2.50 -18.82 10.66
CA THR A 63 2.88 -17.88 9.62
C THR A 63 2.25 -16.52 9.87
N MET A 64 2.92 -15.48 9.43
CA MET A 64 2.42 -14.11 9.42
C MET A 64 2.46 -13.56 7.99
N ILE A 65 1.52 -12.71 7.66
CA ILE A 65 1.57 -11.96 6.40
C ILE A 65 2.68 -10.92 6.53
N LYS A 66 3.69 -10.96 5.65
CA LYS A 66 4.78 -9.97 5.61
C LYS A 66 4.54 -8.90 4.57
N ALA A 67 4.02 -9.30 3.42
CA ALA A 67 3.68 -8.38 2.35
C ALA A 67 2.47 -8.90 1.57
N LEU A 68 1.66 -7.98 1.11
CA LEU A 68 0.44 -8.24 0.35
C LEU A 68 0.44 -7.36 -0.90
N ASP A 69 0.51 -8.00 -2.06
CA ASP A 69 0.41 -7.32 -3.35
C ASP A 69 -1.05 -7.33 -3.81
N GLN A 70 -1.71 -6.19 -3.69
CA GLN A 70 -3.11 -6.01 -4.03
C GLN A 70 -3.27 -5.04 -5.19
N ASN A 71 -4.05 -5.42 -6.18
CA ASN A 71 -4.39 -4.55 -7.29
C ASN A 71 -5.35 -3.44 -6.81
N PRO A 72 -4.98 -2.15 -6.91
CA PRO A 72 -5.79 -1.05 -6.36
C PRO A 72 -7.13 -0.85 -7.07
N LEU A 73 -7.27 -1.30 -8.33
CA LEU A 73 -8.50 -1.13 -9.10
C LEU A 73 -9.50 -2.26 -8.87
N THR A 74 -9.01 -3.50 -8.80
CA THR A 74 -9.87 -4.69 -8.68
C THR A 74 -9.98 -5.19 -7.25
N LEU A 75 -9.13 -4.70 -6.35
CA LEU A 75 -8.95 -5.15 -4.96
C LEU A 75 -8.63 -6.65 -4.85
N ASN A 76 -8.22 -7.26 -5.95
CA ASN A 76 -7.75 -8.65 -5.93
C ASN A 76 -6.32 -8.71 -5.41
N ILE A 77 -6.04 -9.73 -4.61
CA ILE A 77 -4.70 -10.01 -4.12
C ILE A 77 -3.95 -10.79 -5.20
N ASP A 78 -2.87 -10.23 -5.70
CA ASP A 78 -2.05 -10.79 -6.77
C ASP A 78 -0.93 -11.69 -6.25
N HIS A 79 -0.36 -11.39 -5.08
CA HIS A 79 0.68 -12.17 -4.42
C HIS A 79 0.63 -11.97 -2.91
N VAL A 80 1.13 -12.95 -2.16
CA VAL A 80 1.29 -12.87 -0.71
C VAL A 80 2.64 -13.44 -0.31
N ASP A 81 3.34 -12.68 0.51
CA ASP A 81 4.56 -13.11 1.18
C ASP A 81 4.25 -13.46 2.63
N LEU A 82 4.53 -14.70 3.00
CA LEU A 82 4.30 -15.21 4.33
C LEU A 82 5.62 -15.49 5.02
N LEU A 83 5.74 -15.01 6.24
CA LEU A 83 6.88 -15.29 7.11
C LEU A 83 6.54 -16.44 8.05
N ALA A 84 7.30 -17.54 7.97
CA ALA A 84 7.23 -18.62 8.93
C ALA A 84 7.97 -18.19 10.20
N ILE A 85 7.25 -18.18 11.31
CA ILE A 85 7.69 -17.58 12.57
C ILE A 85 7.58 -18.57 13.74
N ARG A 86 8.29 -18.25 14.81
CA ARG A 86 8.19 -18.93 16.10
C ARG A 86 7.48 -18.01 17.10
N ARG A 87 6.78 -18.61 18.05
CA ARG A 87 5.98 -17.87 19.03
C ARG A 87 6.77 -16.90 19.90
N ASP A 88 8.05 -17.20 20.11
CA ASP A 88 8.95 -16.41 20.97
C ASP A 88 9.84 -15.43 20.19
N GLU A 89 9.54 -15.21 18.88
CA GLU A 89 10.35 -14.37 18.00
C GLU A 89 9.79 -12.96 17.97
N LYS A 90 10.68 -11.96 17.90
CA LYS A 90 10.31 -10.59 17.54
C LYS A 90 10.49 -10.42 16.05
N VAL A 91 9.55 -9.78 15.41
CA VAL A 91 9.55 -9.55 13.95
C VAL A 91 9.41 -8.07 13.65
N GLU A 92 10.04 -7.67 12.56
CA GLU A 92 9.86 -6.32 12.00
C GLU A 92 8.62 -6.33 11.10
N VAL A 93 7.64 -5.49 11.45
CA VAL A 93 6.37 -5.37 10.74
C VAL A 93 6.05 -3.93 10.44
N GLU A 94 5.44 -3.70 9.28
CA GLU A 94 4.87 -2.41 8.89
C GLU A 94 3.44 -2.36 9.37
N ILE A 95 3.13 -1.45 10.30
CA ILE A 95 1.79 -1.31 10.86
C ILE A 95 1.17 -0.04 10.30
N PRO A 96 -0.08 -0.11 9.78
CA PRO A 96 -0.78 1.05 9.30
C PRO A 96 -1.09 2.02 10.43
N VAL A 97 -0.95 3.31 10.14
CA VAL A 97 -1.23 4.40 11.08
C VAL A 97 -2.50 5.11 10.64
N ILE A 98 -3.43 5.26 11.56
CA ILE A 98 -4.71 5.94 11.33
C ILE A 98 -4.81 7.15 12.23
N SER A 99 -5.25 8.28 11.67
CA SER A 99 -5.55 9.49 12.42
C SER A 99 -6.95 9.44 13.03
N GLU A 100 -7.09 9.83 14.30
CA GLU A 100 -8.37 10.00 14.98
C GLU A 100 -8.46 11.40 15.58
N GLY A 101 -9.61 12.04 15.43
CA GLY A 101 -9.92 13.35 15.97
C GLY A 101 -10.28 14.39 14.93
N GLU A 102 -10.73 15.56 15.40
CA GLU A 102 -11.06 16.70 14.54
C GLU A 102 -9.94 17.74 14.64
N LEU A 103 -9.54 18.29 13.50
CA LEU A 103 -8.57 19.38 13.44
C LEU A 103 -9.12 20.64 14.09
N ALA A 104 -8.25 21.57 14.45
CA ALA A 104 -8.63 22.89 14.91
C ALA A 104 -9.52 23.58 13.84
N PRO A 105 -10.54 24.36 14.24
CA PRO A 105 -11.41 25.05 13.31
C PRO A 105 -10.61 26.04 12.46
N GLY A 106 -10.68 25.88 11.13
CA GLY A 106 -9.95 26.69 10.15
C GLY A 106 -9.90 26.00 8.80
N GLU A 107 -9.26 26.65 7.84
CA GLU A 107 -8.98 26.08 6.51
C GLU A 107 -7.74 25.15 6.59
N THR A 108 -7.89 24.04 7.32
CA THR A 108 -6.82 23.08 7.57
C THR A 108 -7.13 21.73 6.95
N LEU A 109 -6.12 21.10 6.33
CA LEU A 109 -6.16 19.77 5.76
C LEU A 109 -5.09 18.90 6.43
N LEU A 110 -5.48 17.70 6.84
CA LEU A 110 -4.53 16.69 7.31
C LEU A 110 -3.93 15.99 6.09
N MET A 111 -2.61 16.10 5.94
CA MET A 111 -1.84 15.36 4.96
C MET A 111 -1.14 14.20 5.64
N GLN A 112 -1.31 13.02 5.11
CA GLN A 112 -0.62 11.82 5.55
C GLN A 112 0.56 11.57 4.61
N ASP A 113 1.78 11.67 5.14
CA ASP A 113 3.02 11.48 4.37
C ASP A 113 3.47 10.01 4.40
N ALA A 114 3.26 9.33 5.54
CA ALA A 114 3.54 7.90 5.68
C ALA A 114 2.28 7.17 6.14
N ASP A 115 1.90 6.14 5.38
CA ASP A 115 0.73 5.30 5.68
C ASP A 115 1.02 4.21 6.71
N THR A 116 2.29 3.81 6.82
CA THR A 116 2.77 2.73 7.71
C THR A 116 4.03 3.16 8.44
N ILE A 117 4.27 2.56 9.60
CA ILE A 117 5.54 2.66 10.34
C ILE A 117 6.10 1.27 10.59
N LEU A 118 7.44 1.15 10.54
CA LEU A 118 8.15 -0.09 10.82
C LEU A 118 8.40 -0.21 12.32
N VAL A 119 7.91 -1.29 12.91
CA VAL A 119 8.09 -1.58 14.33
C VAL A 119 8.61 -3.00 14.56
N LEU A 120 9.39 -3.20 15.60
CA LEU A 120 9.79 -4.50 16.10
C LEU A 120 8.79 -4.94 17.17
N ALA A 121 8.06 -6.01 16.91
CA ALA A 121 6.98 -6.50 17.77
C ALA A 121 7.11 -7.99 18.08
N PRO A 122 6.70 -8.44 19.29
CA PRO A 122 6.47 -9.86 19.53
C PRO A 122 5.32 -10.35 18.65
N VAL A 123 5.49 -11.50 18.03
CA VAL A 123 4.53 -12.07 17.04
C VAL A 123 3.08 -12.12 17.54
N LEU A 124 2.87 -12.38 18.83
CA LEU A 124 1.54 -12.54 19.42
C LEU A 124 0.88 -11.21 19.86
N GLU A 125 1.61 -10.09 19.82
CA GLU A 125 1.16 -8.78 20.31
C GLU A 125 1.22 -7.72 19.22
N ILE A 126 1.14 -8.12 17.94
CA ILE A 126 1.10 -7.19 16.80
C ILE A 126 -0.29 -6.57 16.72
N PRO A 127 -0.44 -5.25 16.85
CA PRO A 127 -1.73 -4.58 16.64
C PRO A 127 -2.10 -4.54 15.16
N GLU A 128 -3.38 -4.47 14.87
CA GLU A 128 -3.88 -4.35 13.49
C GLU A 128 -3.62 -2.97 12.91
N GLU A 129 -3.66 -1.94 13.77
CA GLU A 129 -3.46 -0.52 13.42
C GLU A 129 -2.93 0.26 14.62
N ILE A 130 -2.29 1.39 14.36
CA ILE A 130 -1.86 2.35 15.38
C ILE A 130 -2.67 3.63 15.18
N VAL A 131 -3.42 4.00 16.22
CA VAL A 131 -4.25 5.20 16.19
C VAL A 131 -3.49 6.38 16.77
N VAL A 132 -3.40 7.46 16.00
CA VAL A 132 -2.75 8.71 16.39
C VAL A 132 -3.80 9.80 16.52
N SER A 133 -3.87 10.41 17.70
CA SER A 133 -4.79 11.53 17.92
C SER A 133 -4.25 12.81 17.30
N VAL A 134 -5.05 13.39 16.41
CA VAL A 134 -4.81 14.71 15.79
C VAL A 134 -5.80 15.77 16.29
N GLU A 135 -6.45 15.50 17.45
CA GLU A 135 -7.47 16.38 18.00
C GLU A 135 -6.94 17.77 18.31
N GLY A 136 -7.54 18.79 17.74
CA GLY A 136 -7.15 20.19 17.94
C GLY A 136 -5.81 20.58 17.32
N ALA A 137 -5.26 19.77 16.41
CA ALA A 137 -4.03 20.10 15.73
C ALA A 137 -4.19 21.37 14.88
N GLU A 138 -3.25 22.30 15.06
CA GLU A 138 -3.23 23.59 14.36
C GLU A 138 -2.42 23.50 13.06
N LEU A 139 -2.56 24.52 12.22
CA LEU A 139 -1.77 24.65 11.01
C LEU A 139 -0.26 24.56 11.27
N GLY A 140 0.44 23.74 10.48
CA GLY A 140 1.88 23.49 10.62
C GLY A 140 2.24 22.49 11.73
N HIS A 141 1.24 21.86 12.38
CA HIS A 141 1.50 20.77 13.30
C HIS A 141 2.00 19.54 12.53
N GLN A 142 3.11 18.99 13.00
CA GLN A 142 3.74 17.81 12.40
C GLN A 142 3.83 16.72 13.45
N VAL A 143 3.49 15.51 13.06
CA VAL A 143 3.61 14.31 13.89
C VAL A 143 4.65 13.40 13.26
N THR A 144 5.73 13.15 14.00
CA THR A 144 6.80 12.25 13.60
C THR A 144 6.61 10.85 14.19
N ALA A 145 7.32 9.87 13.67
CA ALA A 145 7.28 8.50 14.18
C ALA A 145 7.67 8.40 15.66
N ALA A 146 8.53 9.32 16.15
CA ALA A 146 8.91 9.39 17.56
C ALA A 146 7.80 9.89 18.50
N ASP A 147 6.85 10.69 17.97
CA ASP A 147 5.74 11.26 18.76
C ASP A 147 4.59 10.26 18.95
N ILE A 148 4.60 9.16 18.18
CA ILE A 148 3.54 8.15 18.21
C ILE A 148 3.66 7.30 19.46
N GLN A 149 2.56 7.20 20.21
CA GLN A 149 2.48 6.36 21.39
C GLN A 149 2.32 4.89 20.99
N LEU A 150 3.44 4.17 21.01
CA LEU A 150 3.43 2.73 20.73
C LEU A 150 2.85 1.95 21.92
N PRO A 151 2.04 0.91 21.69
CA PRO A 151 1.63 -0.04 22.72
C PRO A 151 2.82 -0.69 23.42
N SER A 152 2.61 -1.17 24.63
CA SER A 152 3.66 -1.84 25.41
C SER A 152 4.18 -3.08 24.69
N GLY A 153 5.50 -3.18 24.55
CA GLY A 153 6.16 -4.32 23.89
C GLY A 153 6.61 -4.06 22.47
N LEU A 154 6.18 -2.96 21.84
CA LEU A 154 6.63 -2.54 20.52
C LEU A 154 7.83 -1.60 20.63
N GLU A 155 8.78 -1.76 19.73
CA GLU A 155 9.95 -0.88 19.61
C GLU A 155 9.93 -0.27 18.20
N LEU A 156 10.13 1.04 18.09
CA LEU A 156 10.24 1.70 16.77
C LEU A 156 11.49 1.19 16.06
N ALA A 157 11.34 0.68 14.86
CA ALA A 157 12.43 0.22 14.00
C ALA A 157 12.69 1.17 12.83
N ASP A 158 11.80 2.16 12.66
CA ASP A 158 11.88 3.19 11.63
C ASP A 158 12.70 4.40 12.10
N ASP A 159 12.92 5.35 11.17
CA ASP A 159 13.57 6.63 11.49
C ASP A 159 12.64 7.44 12.43
N PRO A 160 13.11 7.86 13.62
CA PRO A 160 12.31 8.66 14.53
C PRO A 160 11.88 10.02 13.98
N GLU A 161 12.61 10.55 12.97
CA GLU A 161 12.29 11.81 12.27
C GLU A 161 11.34 11.62 11.09
N LEU A 162 10.90 10.38 10.81
CA LEU A 162 9.94 10.10 9.74
C LEU A 162 8.64 10.87 9.99
N LEU A 163 8.26 11.73 9.04
CA LEU A 163 7.02 12.48 9.09
C LEU A 163 5.84 11.57 8.73
N VAL A 164 4.86 11.49 9.63
CA VAL A 164 3.68 10.64 9.44
C VAL A 164 2.46 11.49 9.09
N PHE A 165 2.20 12.53 9.86
CA PHE A 165 1.10 13.48 9.59
C PHE A 165 1.60 14.90 9.58
N ASN A 166 1.01 15.71 8.71
CA ASN A 166 1.25 17.14 8.61
C ASN A 166 -0.07 17.88 8.40
N VAL A 167 -0.28 18.98 9.13
CA VAL A 167 -1.45 19.83 8.97
C VAL A 167 -1.09 21.02 8.10
N VAL A 168 -1.67 21.05 6.89
CA VAL A 168 -1.44 22.08 5.89
C VAL A 168 -2.68 22.95 5.69
N VAL A 169 -2.51 24.09 5.01
CA VAL A 169 -3.65 24.92 4.56
C VAL A 169 -4.42 24.14 3.49
N ALA A 170 -5.73 24.08 3.62
CA ALA A 170 -6.57 23.64 2.51
C ALA A 170 -6.53 24.77 1.45
N GLU A 171 -5.66 24.62 0.44
CA GLU A 171 -5.77 25.47 -0.75
C GLU A 171 -7.08 25.05 -1.44
N GLU A 172 -8.07 25.97 -1.49
CA GLU A 172 -9.15 25.84 -2.46
C GLU A 172 -8.47 25.76 -3.83
N GLU A 173 -8.64 24.65 -4.54
CA GLU A 173 -8.30 24.60 -5.96
C GLU A 173 -9.04 25.75 -6.62
N GLY A 174 -8.32 26.85 -6.83
CA GLY A 174 -8.82 27.99 -7.59
C GLY A 174 -9.27 27.45 -8.95
N GLU A 175 -10.51 27.73 -9.30
CA GLU A 175 -11.01 27.55 -10.66
C GLU A 175 -9.93 28.01 -11.63
N PRO A 176 -9.61 27.26 -12.70
CA PRO A 176 -8.65 27.72 -13.69
C PRO A 176 -9.14 29.07 -14.20
N GLU A 177 -8.41 30.15 -13.88
CA GLU A 177 -8.61 31.45 -14.49
C GLU A 177 -8.54 31.21 -16.00
N GLU A 178 -9.69 31.29 -16.65
CA GLU A 178 -9.79 31.46 -18.09
C GLU A 178 -9.06 32.77 -18.42
N ASP A 179 -7.81 32.67 -18.82
CA ASP A 179 -7.08 33.73 -19.47
C ASP A 179 -7.81 34.08 -20.78
N ALA A 180 -8.74 35.02 -20.64
CA ALA A 180 -9.32 35.76 -21.74
C ALA A 180 -8.32 36.84 -22.12
N ASP A 181 -7.36 36.49 -22.97
CA ASP A 181 -6.70 37.52 -23.81
C ASP A 181 -6.35 36.91 -25.17
N ALA A 182 -7.33 36.93 -26.04
CA ALA A 182 -7.18 36.71 -27.46
C ALA A 182 -7.30 38.05 -28.16
N GLU A 183 -6.24 38.82 -28.24
CA GLU A 183 -6.15 39.94 -29.18
C GLU A 183 -5.09 39.67 -30.23
N GLY A 184 -5.58 39.42 -31.42
CA GLY A 184 -5.07 39.91 -32.71
C GLY A 184 -3.68 39.48 -33.15
N ALA A 185 -3.60 38.53 -34.07
CA ALA A 185 -2.63 38.60 -35.15
C ALA A 185 -3.17 37.91 -36.41
N GLU A 186 -3.38 38.75 -37.36
CA GLU A 186 -3.71 38.58 -38.77
C GLU A 186 -2.89 37.50 -39.47
N VAL A 187 -3.59 36.63 -40.22
CA VAL A 187 -3.02 35.75 -41.25
C VAL A 187 -2.86 36.51 -42.57
N PRO A 188 -1.74 36.38 -43.26
CA PRO A 188 -1.77 36.52 -44.70
C PRO A 188 -1.79 35.16 -45.39
N ALA A 189 -2.82 34.94 -46.15
CA ALA A 189 -2.92 33.90 -47.14
C ALA A 189 -1.78 33.99 -48.16
N THR A 190 -1.21 32.88 -48.53
CA THR A 190 -0.53 32.69 -49.81
C THR A 190 -0.94 31.39 -50.42
N GLU A 191 -1.56 31.58 -51.56
CA GLU A 191 -2.03 30.60 -52.54
C GLU A 191 -0.88 29.80 -53.17
N VAL A 192 -1.33 28.72 -53.79
CA VAL A 192 -0.88 28.07 -55.04
C VAL A 192 0.07 26.89 -54.95
N GLY A 193 -0.40 25.82 -55.53
CA GLY A 193 0.42 24.81 -56.13
C GLY A 193 -0.17 23.40 -56.18
N ALA A 194 -1.15 23.24 -57.10
CA ALA A 194 -1.56 21.91 -57.59
C ALA A 194 -0.47 21.29 -58.45
N THR A 195 -0.31 19.96 -58.35
CA THR A 195 -0.01 18.96 -59.41
C THR A 195 0.07 17.61 -58.72
N ALA A 196 -0.79 16.71 -58.93
CA ALA A 196 -1.13 15.72 -59.93
C ALA A 196 -0.02 14.69 -60.21
N GLU A 197 -0.49 13.42 -60.27
CA GLU A 197 0.08 12.21 -60.92
C GLU A 197 1.23 11.51 -60.18
N GLY A 198 1.14 10.25 -60.04
CA GLY A 198 0.85 9.06 -60.80
C GLY A 198 1.27 7.88 -59.94
N ALA A 199 0.44 6.89 -59.83
CA ALA A 199 0.46 5.60 -60.44
C ALA A 199 1.71 4.75 -60.22
N ASP A 200 1.40 3.55 -59.84
CA ASP A 200 1.87 2.23 -60.25
C ASP A 200 2.75 1.43 -59.28
N GLU A 201 2.15 0.27 -59.01
CA GLU A 201 2.63 -1.13 -59.03
C GLU A 201 3.98 -1.50 -58.37
N GLU A 202 3.96 -2.34 -57.45
CA GLU A 202 4.18 -3.82 -57.41
C GLU A 202 4.05 -4.36 -55.96
#